data_fdac86b6ad5cc10440bf9154c0e157e9
#
_entry.id   fdac86b6ad5cc10440bf9154c0e157e9
#
_cell.length_a   1.000
_cell.length_b   1.000
_cell.length_c   1.000
_cell.angle_alpha   90.00
_cell.angle_beta   90.00
_cell.angle_gamma   90.00
#
_symmetry.space_group_name_H-M   'P 1'
#
loop_
_entity.id
_entity.type
_entity.pdbx_description
1 polymer ?
#
loop_
_entity_poly.entity_id
_entity_poly.type
_entity_poly.pdbx_seq_one_letter_code
_entity_poly.pdbx_strand_id
1 'polypeptide(L)'
;MTRVLIVRLGALGDIVHAIPVAAALRRAFPDARIDWLVSAKHREILDLVPVIDRRLVVNDRGDANGGSSLLSAIRELRTAHYDVAIDLQGLIKSALLARASGAPRVAGFTASYARERLARLFYTDVYDPGRGGLYDPRETRHVVDINLGLLTVLGIDAVRAEFPIDEVESAPAQQVRERTGGRYALLNPGAAWPNKRWPPARLSEVASALRDRHDLMSVVLWGPGEEPLAREVVAGAPGAALLSPPTTVTDIVAMSRGAALMVSGDTGPTHIASAIGTPIVGIYGPTRPARNGPLSPHDVTVSRDASCECHHLRRCVRDRMCLLDIEAGEVLGAVERRLAAGESRV
;
A
#
# COMPACT_ATOMS: atom_id res chain seq x y z
N MET A 1 -5.09 -26.65 -11.30
CA MET A 1 -4.05 -25.92 -10.55
C MET A 1 -4.34 -26.10 -9.08
N THR A 2 -3.41 -26.70 -8.34
CA THR A 2 -3.61 -27.09 -6.93
C THR A 2 -2.70 -26.36 -5.97
N ARG A 3 -1.56 -25.83 -6.42
CA ARG A 3 -0.59 -25.13 -5.58
C ARG A 3 -0.02 -23.90 -6.30
N VAL A 4 -0.22 -22.76 -5.71
CA VAL A 4 0.20 -21.45 -6.26
C VAL A 4 1.14 -20.76 -5.30
N LEU A 5 2.23 -20.22 -5.80
CA LEU A 5 3.15 -19.34 -5.08
C LEU A 5 2.99 -17.90 -5.56
N ILE A 6 2.66 -16.98 -4.69
CA ILE A 6 2.75 -15.54 -4.95
C ILE A 6 4.08 -15.05 -4.39
N VAL A 7 4.84 -14.30 -5.20
CA VAL A 7 6.11 -13.68 -4.79
C VAL A 7 5.94 -12.17 -4.76
N ARG A 8 5.83 -11.60 -3.56
CA ARG A 8 5.85 -10.15 -3.31
C ARG A 8 6.47 -9.88 -1.95
N LEU A 9 7.74 -9.50 -1.95
CA LEU A 9 8.54 -9.35 -0.72
C LEU A 9 8.24 -8.05 0.03
N GLY A 10 7.81 -7.01 -0.65
CA GLY A 10 7.56 -5.65 -0.12
C GLY A 10 7.44 -4.64 -1.25
N ALA A 11 7.22 -3.33 -1.02
CA ALA A 11 6.96 -2.74 0.30
C ALA A 11 5.53 -3.00 0.78
N LEU A 12 5.17 -2.49 1.99
CA LEU A 12 3.84 -2.73 2.58
C LEU A 12 2.69 -2.36 1.62
N GLY A 13 2.71 -1.15 1.04
CA GLY A 13 1.69 -0.72 0.09
C GLY A 13 1.63 -1.61 -1.17
N ASP A 14 2.78 -2.05 -1.66
CA ASP A 14 2.84 -2.96 -2.81
C ASP A 14 2.26 -4.35 -2.50
N ILE A 15 2.40 -4.83 -1.25
CA ILE A 15 1.77 -6.08 -0.80
C ILE A 15 0.26 -5.90 -0.76
N VAL A 16 -0.24 -4.79 -0.20
CA VAL A 16 -1.67 -4.46 -0.19
C VAL A 16 -2.22 -4.45 -1.62
N HIS A 17 -1.55 -3.81 -2.55
CA HIS A 17 -1.95 -3.78 -3.97
C HIS A 17 -1.91 -5.15 -4.67
N ALA A 18 -1.29 -6.14 -4.08
CA ALA A 18 -1.23 -7.50 -4.60
C ALA A 18 -2.27 -8.45 -3.96
N ILE A 19 -2.91 -8.06 -2.85
CA ILE A 19 -3.98 -8.87 -2.19
C ILE A 19 -5.09 -9.27 -3.17
N PRO A 20 -5.57 -8.40 -4.07
CA PRO A 20 -6.60 -8.77 -5.04
C PRO A 20 -6.22 -9.94 -5.95
N VAL A 21 -4.92 -10.14 -6.21
CA VAL A 21 -4.45 -11.31 -6.98
C VAL A 21 -4.72 -12.60 -6.21
N ALA A 22 -4.45 -12.65 -4.90
CA ALA A 22 -4.74 -13.80 -4.06
C ALA A 22 -6.26 -14.06 -3.98
N ALA A 23 -7.07 -13.01 -3.83
CA ALA A 23 -8.53 -13.11 -3.83
C ALA A 23 -9.07 -13.70 -5.15
N ALA A 24 -8.56 -13.22 -6.28
CA ALA A 24 -8.92 -13.71 -7.60
C ALA A 24 -8.54 -15.18 -7.82
N LEU A 25 -7.34 -15.57 -7.36
CA LEU A 25 -6.86 -16.96 -7.43
C LEU A 25 -7.74 -17.86 -6.56
N ARG A 26 -8.09 -17.47 -5.34
CA ARG A 26 -8.97 -18.25 -4.46
C ARG A 26 -10.35 -18.43 -5.07
N ARG A 27 -10.89 -17.40 -5.70
CA ARG A 27 -12.20 -17.48 -6.38
C ARG A 27 -12.16 -18.39 -7.61
N ALA A 28 -11.08 -18.31 -8.42
CA ALA A 28 -10.93 -19.15 -9.62
C ALA A 28 -10.60 -20.61 -9.28
N PHE A 29 -9.91 -20.85 -8.18
CA PHE A 29 -9.44 -22.15 -7.73
C PHE A 29 -9.69 -22.31 -6.22
N PRO A 30 -10.96 -22.62 -5.80
CA PRO A 30 -11.34 -22.63 -4.39
C PRO A 30 -10.51 -23.61 -3.54
N ASP A 31 -10.12 -24.75 -4.10
CA ASP A 31 -9.38 -25.83 -3.42
C ASP A 31 -7.85 -25.70 -3.58
N ALA A 32 -7.37 -24.69 -4.29
CA ALA A 32 -5.93 -24.52 -4.48
C ALA A 32 -5.27 -24.02 -3.19
N ARG A 33 -4.08 -24.55 -2.91
CA ARG A 33 -3.21 -23.98 -1.89
C ARG A 33 -2.50 -22.73 -2.42
N ILE A 34 -2.71 -21.60 -1.78
CA ILE A 34 -2.10 -20.30 -2.11
C ILE A 34 -1.08 -19.94 -1.04
N ASP A 35 0.19 -20.06 -1.37
CA ASP A 35 1.29 -19.66 -0.51
C ASP A 35 1.84 -18.29 -0.97
N TRP A 36 2.30 -17.47 -0.01
CA TRP A 36 2.86 -16.15 -0.31
C TRP A 36 4.27 -16.02 0.25
N LEU A 37 5.23 -15.69 -0.61
CA LEU A 37 6.62 -15.39 -0.21
C LEU A 37 6.76 -13.90 0.09
N VAL A 38 7.11 -13.57 1.33
CA VAL A 38 7.17 -12.19 1.84
C VAL A 38 8.44 -11.96 2.68
N SER A 39 8.92 -10.71 2.70
CA SER A 39 9.99 -10.30 3.62
C SER A 39 9.49 -10.25 5.08
N ALA A 40 10.34 -10.63 6.02
CA ALA A 40 10.04 -10.61 7.46
C ALA A 40 9.49 -9.25 7.93
N LYS A 41 9.99 -8.15 7.35
CA LYS A 41 9.58 -6.79 7.69
C LYS A 41 8.11 -6.49 7.38
N HIS A 42 7.50 -7.16 6.41
CA HIS A 42 6.20 -6.79 5.86
C HIS A 42 5.15 -7.91 5.98
N ARG A 43 5.45 -8.97 6.73
CA ARG A 43 4.61 -10.17 6.82
C ARG A 43 3.25 -9.93 7.49
N GLU A 44 3.20 -9.01 8.44
CA GLU A 44 2.09 -8.84 9.37
C GLU A 44 0.74 -8.61 8.67
N ILE A 45 0.70 -7.79 7.61
CA ILE A 45 -0.54 -7.55 6.86
C ILE A 45 -1.15 -8.85 6.30
N LEU A 46 -0.31 -9.83 5.96
CA LEU A 46 -0.77 -11.10 5.40
C LEU A 46 -1.37 -12.03 6.47
N ASP A 47 -1.18 -11.73 7.76
CA ASP A 47 -1.85 -12.43 8.86
C ASP A 47 -3.35 -12.15 8.88
N LEU A 48 -3.76 -11.05 8.25
CA LEU A 48 -5.14 -10.60 8.16
C LEU A 48 -5.80 -10.95 6.82
N VAL A 49 -5.14 -11.73 5.95
CA VAL A 49 -5.64 -12.07 4.61
C VAL A 49 -6.05 -13.55 4.56
N PRO A 50 -7.34 -13.88 4.79
CA PRO A 50 -7.81 -15.26 4.98
C PRO A 50 -7.76 -16.11 3.72
N VAL A 51 -7.57 -15.52 2.53
CA VAL A 51 -7.49 -16.25 1.25
C VAL A 51 -6.11 -16.87 1.00
N ILE A 52 -5.13 -16.64 1.90
CA ILE A 52 -3.77 -17.18 1.82
C ILE A 52 -3.64 -18.32 2.81
N ASP A 53 -3.15 -19.48 2.36
CA ASP A 53 -2.99 -20.66 3.23
C ASP A 53 -1.70 -20.61 4.03
N ARG A 54 -0.63 -20.06 3.43
CA ARG A 54 0.67 -20.03 4.10
C ARG A 54 1.51 -18.81 3.68
N ARG A 55 2.18 -18.22 4.67
CA ARG A 55 3.21 -17.19 4.48
C ARG A 55 4.59 -17.82 4.61
N LEU A 56 5.38 -17.70 3.57
CA LEU A 56 6.79 -18.06 3.56
C LEU A 56 7.61 -16.81 3.80
N VAL A 57 8.26 -16.75 4.97
CA VAL A 57 8.95 -15.54 5.43
C VAL A 57 10.44 -15.65 5.17
N VAL A 58 10.97 -14.74 4.35
CA VAL A 58 12.41 -14.65 4.10
C VAL A 58 13.02 -13.44 4.79
N ASN A 59 14.19 -13.65 5.37
CA ASN A 59 15.04 -12.56 5.82
C ASN A 59 15.92 -12.10 4.65
N ASP A 60 15.49 -11.04 4.00
CA ASP A 60 16.13 -10.54 2.77
C ASP A 60 17.24 -9.51 3.03
N ARG A 61 17.46 -9.10 4.29
CA ARG A 61 18.45 -8.08 4.69
C ARG A 61 19.50 -8.53 5.69
N GLY A 62 19.46 -9.81 6.13
CA GLY A 62 20.40 -10.31 7.14
C GLY A 62 20.16 -9.82 8.57
N ASP A 63 19.06 -9.12 8.81
CA ASP A 63 18.70 -8.62 10.14
C ASP A 63 18.17 -9.75 11.02
N ALA A 64 18.33 -9.63 12.36
CA ALA A 64 17.94 -10.63 13.36
C ALA A 64 16.42 -10.91 13.49
N ASN A 65 15.61 -10.39 12.59
CA ASN A 65 14.14 -10.35 12.68
C ASN A 65 13.42 -11.64 12.20
N GLY A 66 14.02 -12.81 12.39
CA GLY A 66 13.26 -14.07 12.41
C GLY A 66 12.65 -14.54 11.07
N GLY A 67 13.42 -14.48 9.98
CA GLY A 67 13.09 -15.16 8.72
C GLY A 67 14.07 -16.29 8.42
N SER A 68 13.67 -17.27 7.59
CA SER A 68 14.58 -18.32 7.13
C SER A 68 15.70 -17.73 6.25
N SER A 69 16.89 -18.34 6.32
CA SER A 69 17.97 -17.99 5.37
C SER A 69 17.49 -18.21 3.93
N LEU A 70 18.10 -17.51 2.97
CA LEU A 70 17.73 -17.66 1.55
C LEU A 70 17.79 -19.12 1.08
N LEU A 71 18.78 -19.88 1.55
CA LEU A 71 18.95 -21.30 1.19
C LEU A 71 17.85 -22.17 1.79
N SER A 72 17.46 -21.94 3.05
CA SER A 72 16.36 -22.68 3.68
C SER A 72 15.02 -22.35 3.02
N ALA A 73 14.79 -21.08 2.66
CA ALA A 73 13.61 -20.67 1.92
C ALA A 73 13.52 -21.37 0.54
N ILE A 74 14.62 -21.44 -0.22
CA ILE A 74 14.66 -22.14 -1.49
C ILE A 74 14.36 -23.65 -1.32
N ARG A 75 14.93 -24.29 -0.28
CA ARG A 75 14.64 -25.71 -0.01
C ARG A 75 13.15 -25.92 0.29
N GLU A 76 12.56 -25.07 1.10
CA GLU A 76 11.15 -25.09 1.45
C GLU A 76 10.25 -24.88 0.23
N LEU A 77 10.59 -23.91 -0.63
CA LEU A 77 9.87 -23.66 -1.88
C LEU A 77 9.86 -24.90 -2.79
N ARG A 78 11.00 -25.58 -2.95
CA ARG A 78 11.13 -26.79 -3.80
C ARG A 78 10.32 -27.96 -3.29
N THR A 79 10.26 -28.16 -1.97
CA THR A 79 9.49 -29.28 -1.38
C THR A 79 7.98 -29.07 -1.47
N ALA A 80 7.51 -27.86 -1.74
CA ALA A 80 6.10 -27.56 -1.84
C ALA A 80 5.46 -27.97 -3.18
N HIS A 81 6.28 -28.19 -4.24
CA HIS A 81 5.82 -28.62 -5.58
C HIS A 81 4.70 -27.75 -6.15
N TYR A 82 4.99 -26.46 -6.37
CA TYR A 82 4.04 -25.50 -6.96
C TYR A 82 3.78 -25.79 -8.44
N ASP A 83 2.53 -25.65 -8.89
CA ASP A 83 2.14 -25.68 -10.31
C ASP A 83 2.51 -24.38 -11.02
N VAL A 84 2.40 -23.25 -10.28
CA VAL A 84 2.73 -21.92 -10.79
C VAL A 84 3.32 -21.04 -9.68
N ALA A 85 4.32 -20.24 -10.05
CA ALA A 85 4.83 -19.13 -9.25
C ALA A 85 4.53 -17.82 -9.99
N ILE A 86 3.98 -16.83 -9.27
CA ILE A 86 3.57 -15.52 -9.79
C ILE A 86 4.44 -14.47 -9.17
N ASP A 87 5.34 -13.84 -9.94
CA ASP A 87 6.18 -12.74 -9.47
C ASP A 87 5.51 -11.39 -9.75
N LEU A 88 4.95 -10.79 -8.71
CA LEU A 88 4.35 -9.45 -8.73
C LEU A 88 5.35 -8.33 -8.43
N GLN A 89 6.61 -8.66 -8.15
CA GLN A 89 7.62 -7.66 -7.79
C GLN A 89 8.48 -7.21 -8.96
N GLY A 90 8.83 -8.11 -9.85
CA GLY A 90 9.60 -7.80 -11.05
C GLY A 90 11.05 -7.41 -10.79
N LEU A 91 11.68 -7.89 -9.71
CA LEU A 91 13.11 -7.77 -9.45
C LEU A 91 13.82 -9.06 -9.83
N ILE A 92 15.10 -8.99 -10.19
CA ILE A 92 15.91 -10.19 -10.46
C ILE A 92 15.86 -11.14 -9.26
N LYS A 93 15.97 -10.60 -8.04
CA LYS A 93 15.89 -11.40 -6.80
C LYS A 93 14.56 -12.16 -6.67
N SER A 94 13.43 -11.49 -6.88
CA SER A 94 12.10 -12.12 -6.77
C SER A 94 11.87 -13.13 -7.88
N ALA A 95 12.29 -12.84 -9.12
CA ALA A 95 12.19 -13.72 -10.26
C ALA A 95 13.05 -14.99 -10.06
N LEU A 96 14.26 -14.86 -9.51
CA LEU A 96 15.11 -15.99 -9.14
C LEU A 96 14.46 -16.86 -8.06
N LEU A 97 13.83 -16.28 -7.04
CA LEU A 97 13.11 -17.03 -6.00
C LEU A 97 11.90 -17.77 -6.59
N ALA A 98 11.12 -17.09 -7.46
CA ALA A 98 10.02 -17.71 -8.18
C ALA A 98 10.51 -18.89 -9.02
N ARG A 99 11.60 -18.74 -9.77
CA ARG A 99 12.21 -19.82 -10.57
C ARG A 99 12.78 -20.95 -9.72
N ALA A 100 13.40 -20.60 -8.57
CA ALA A 100 13.98 -21.57 -7.64
C ALA A 100 12.93 -22.41 -6.91
N SER A 101 11.65 -22.02 -6.91
CA SER A 101 10.54 -22.84 -6.38
C SER A 101 10.37 -24.17 -7.13
N GLY A 102 10.91 -24.27 -8.36
CA GLY A 102 10.76 -25.45 -9.20
C GLY A 102 9.41 -25.52 -9.92
N ALA A 103 8.55 -24.50 -9.79
CA ALA A 103 7.28 -24.44 -10.53
C ALA A 103 7.52 -24.52 -12.05
N PRO A 104 6.79 -25.37 -12.80
CA PRO A 104 6.91 -25.45 -14.24
C PRO A 104 6.51 -24.17 -14.96
N ARG A 105 5.58 -23.40 -14.36
CA ARG A 105 5.14 -22.12 -14.86
C ARG A 105 5.58 -21.00 -13.90
N VAL A 106 6.26 -19.99 -14.42
CA VAL A 106 6.66 -18.80 -13.68
C VAL A 106 6.11 -17.59 -14.43
N ALA A 107 5.06 -16.99 -13.86
CA ALA A 107 4.38 -15.84 -14.45
C ALA A 107 4.97 -14.53 -13.94
N GLY A 108 5.15 -13.56 -14.84
CA GLY A 108 5.65 -12.23 -14.51
C GLY A 108 5.42 -11.25 -15.65
N PHE A 109 5.98 -10.06 -15.54
CA PHE A 109 5.77 -8.95 -16.47
C PHE A 109 6.80 -8.93 -17.61
N THR A 110 6.45 -8.28 -18.73
CA THR A 110 7.41 -7.89 -19.76
C THR A 110 8.54 -7.03 -19.19
N ALA A 111 9.66 -6.95 -19.89
CA ALA A 111 10.83 -6.18 -19.47
C ALA A 111 10.53 -4.68 -19.26
N SER A 112 9.55 -4.12 -19.96
CA SER A 112 9.10 -2.73 -19.79
C SER A 112 8.30 -2.49 -18.52
N TYR A 113 7.64 -3.54 -17.98
CA TYR A 113 6.83 -3.48 -16.76
C TYR A 113 7.51 -4.12 -15.54
N ALA A 114 8.58 -4.88 -15.73
CA ALA A 114 9.42 -5.34 -14.62
C ALA A 114 10.22 -4.16 -14.03
N ARG A 115 10.39 -4.13 -12.70
CA ARG A 115 11.24 -3.12 -12.04
C ARG A 115 12.70 -3.21 -12.50
N GLU A 116 13.17 -4.44 -12.71
CA GLU A 116 14.47 -4.75 -13.29
C GLU A 116 14.24 -5.56 -14.57
N ARG A 117 14.58 -4.99 -15.72
CA ARG A 117 14.29 -5.55 -17.04
C ARG A 117 14.75 -7.00 -17.22
N LEU A 118 15.87 -7.36 -16.60
CA LEU A 118 16.43 -8.72 -16.67
C LEU A 118 15.61 -9.77 -15.90
N ALA A 119 14.71 -9.37 -14.99
CA ALA A 119 13.79 -10.28 -14.31
C ALA A 119 12.95 -11.10 -15.34
N ARG A 120 12.63 -10.49 -16.48
CA ARG A 120 11.89 -11.15 -17.59
C ARG A 120 12.51 -12.48 -18.03
N LEU A 121 13.81 -12.64 -17.94
CA LEU A 121 14.52 -13.85 -18.39
C LEU A 121 14.18 -15.11 -17.57
N PHE A 122 13.60 -14.94 -16.39
CA PHE A 122 13.22 -16.04 -15.49
C PHE A 122 11.77 -16.48 -15.61
N TYR A 123 10.95 -15.77 -16.42
CA TYR A 123 9.53 -16.07 -16.59
C TYR A 123 9.27 -16.96 -17.79
N THR A 124 8.42 -17.99 -17.60
CA THR A 124 7.89 -18.82 -18.69
C THR A 124 6.65 -18.19 -19.31
N ASP A 125 5.81 -17.59 -18.48
CA ASP A 125 4.56 -16.95 -18.87
C ASP A 125 4.68 -15.44 -18.61
N VAL A 126 4.47 -14.65 -19.65
CA VAL A 126 4.74 -13.20 -19.60
C VAL A 126 3.51 -12.42 -19.94
N TYR A 127 3.08 -11.61 -18.99
CA TYR A 127 2.03 -10.63 -19.19
C TYR A 127 2.61 -9.34 -19.77
N ASP A 128 2.03 -8.90 -20.87
CA ASP A 128 2.28 -7.60 -21.47
C ASP A 128 1.08 -6.69 -21.21
N PRO A 129 1.16 -5.72 -20.30
CA PRO A 129 0.09 -4.77 -20.10
C PRO A 129 -0.18 -3.88 -21.33
N GLY A 130 0.69 -3.87 -22.34
CA GLY A 130 0.52 -3.11 -23.56
C GLY A 130 1.54 -1.98 -23.75
N ARG A 131 1.12 -0.90 -24.42
CA ARG A 131 2.02 0.19 -24.79
C ARG A 131 2.53 0.94 -23.58
N GLY A 132 3.85 1.20 -23.56
CA GLY A 132 4.52 1.94 -22.52
C GLY A 132 5.40 1.09 -21.62
N GLY A 133 5.34 1.32 -20.32
CA GLY A 133 6.13 0.62 -19.32
C GLY A 133 5.84 1.15 -17.93
N LEU A 134 6.43 0.49 -16.95
CA LEU A 134 6.22 0.80 -15.53
C LEU A 134 6.45 2.29 -15.17
N TYR A 135 7.35 2.94 -15.89
CA TYR A 135 7.77 4.33 -15.67
C TYR A 135 7.32 5.29 -16.79
N ASP A 136 6.50 4.81 -17.74
CA ASP A 136 6.00 5.66 -18.82
C ASP A 136 5.03 6.71 -18.26
N PRO A 137 5.21 8.00 -18.57
CA PRO A 137 4.27 9.06 -18.16
C PRO A 137 2.83 8.84 -18.63
N ARG A 138 2.65 8.12 -19.72
CA ARG A 138 1.34 7.83 -20.31
C ARG A 138 0.64 6.62 -19.69
N GLU A 139 1.33 5.87 -18.82
CA GLU A 139 0.70 4.76 -18.08
C GLU A 139 -0.23 5.33 -17.01
N THR A 140 -1.53 5.17 -17.20
CA THR A 140 -2.59 5.71 -16.31
C THR A 140 -3.33 4.61 -15.55
N ARG A 141 -3.00 3.32 -15.78
CA ARG A 141 -3.65 2.23 -15.07
C ARG A 141 -3.14 2.14 -13.64
N HIS A 142 -4.07 1.85 -12.75
CA HIS A 142 -3.72 1.57 -11.36
C HIS A 142 -2.86 0.30 -11.25
N VAL A 143 -1.92 0.29 -10.29
CA VAL A 143 -1.03 -0.86 -10.08
C VAL A 143 -1.79 -2.14 -9.72
N VAL A 144 -2.96 -2.03 -9.10
CA VAL A 144 -3.85 -3.17 -8.82
C VAL A 144 -4.35 -3.81 -10.11
N ASP A 145 -4.77 -3.00 -11.10
CA ASP A 145 -5.25 -3.49 -12.39
C ASP A 145 -4.13 -4.15 -13.18
N ILE A 146 -2.92 -3.58 -13.10
CA ILE A 146 -1.72 -4.17 -13.73
C ILE A 146 -1.41 -5.53 -13.10
N ASN A 147 -1.49 -5.63 -11.75
CA ASN A 147 -1.26 -6.89 -11.05
C ASN A 147 -2.34 -7.95 -11.39
N LEU A 148 -3.61 -7.55 -11.42
CA LEU A 148 -4.72 -8.43 -11.79
C LEU A 148 -4.63 -8.88 -13.23
N GLY A 149 -4.24 -7.99 -14.14
CA GLY A 149 -4.04 -8.32 -15.55
C GLY A 149 -3.02 -9.44 -15.77
N LEU A 150 -2.03 -9.60 -14.88
CA LEU A 150 -1.09 -10.72 -14.98
C LEU A 150 -1.78 -12.08 -14.90
N LEU A 151 -2.94 -12.17 -14.26
CA LEU A 151 -3.70 -13.42 -14.17
C LEU A 151 -4.25 -13.93 -15.51
N THR A 152 -4.31 -13.07 -16.53
CA THR A 152 -4.76 -13.47 -17.87
C THR A 152 -3.86 -14.55 -18.49
N VAL A 153 -2.56 -14.56 -18.16
CA VAL A 153 -1.66 -15.66 -18.62
C VAL A 153 -2.00 -17.01 -17.99
N LEU A 154 -2.85 -17.02 -16.96
CA LEU A 154 -3.38 -18.23 -16.31
C LEU A 154 -4.82 -18.55 -16.73
N GLY A 155 -5.39 -17.76 -17.65
CA GLY A 155 -6.77 -17.91 -18.12
C GLY A 155 -7.82 -17.34 -17.16
N ILE A 156 -7.43 -16.37 -16.29
CA ILE A 156 -8.33 -15.68 -15.38
C ILE A 156 -8.50 -14.24 -15.87
N ASP A 157 -9.67 -13.94 -16.44
CA ASP A 157 -9.97 -12.64 -17.04
C ASP A 157 -11.01 -11.85 -16.23
N ALA A 158 -11.11 -10.54 -16.51
CA ALA A 158 -12.15 -9.63 -16.01
C ALA A 158 -12.32 -9.66 -14.48
N VAL A 159 -11.24 -9.52 -13.73
CA VAL A 159 -11.24 -9.62 -12.28
C VAL A 159 -11.50 -8.27 -11.63
N ARG A 160 -12.54 -8.19 -10.78
CA ARG A 160 -12.74 -7.05 -9.89
C ARG A 160 -11.74 -7.10 -8.73
N ALA A 161 -11.19 -5.96 -8.35
CA ALA A 161 -10.34 -5.84 -7.17
C ALA A 161 -11.14 -6.06 -5.88
N GLU A 162 -10.72 -7.04 -5.08
CA GLU A 162 -11.28 -7.34 -3.77
C GLU A 162 -10.13 -7.45 -2.76
N PHE A 163 -10.36 -6.88 -1.57
CA PHE A 163 -9.38 -6.86 -0.50
C PHE A 163 -9.94 -7.58 0.73
N PRO A 164 -9.89 -8.91 0.77
CA PRO A 164 -10.31 -9.68 1.93
C PRO A 164 -9.28 -9.51 3.07
N ILE A 165 -9.47 -8.47 3.85
CA ILE A 165 -8.69 -8.16 5.05
C ILE A 165 -9.64 -8.27 6.23
N ASP A 166 -9.32 -9.17 7.17
CA ASP A 166 -10.14 -9.44 8.34
C ASP A 166 -10.31 -8.21 9.22
N GLU A 167 -11.44 -8.16 9.90
CA GLU A 167 -11.66 -7.21 10.97
C GLU A 167 -10.89 -7.67 12.22
N VAL A 168 -10.27 -6.70 12.88
CA VAL A 168 -9.45 -7.00 14.05
C VAL A 168 -9.69 -5.98 15.15
N GLU A 169 -9.70 -6.46 16.38
CA GLU A 169 -9.66 -5.61 17.57
C GLU A 169 -8.22 -5.23 17.89
N SER A 170 -8.05 -4.03 18.43
CA SER A 170 -6.74 -3.46 18.73
C SER A 170 -6.86 -2.53 19.94
N ALA A 171 -6.00 -2.73 20.93
CA ALA A 171 -5.95 -1.87 22.11
C ALA A 171 -5.61 -0.41 21.75
N PRO A 172 -4.64 -0.12 20.85
CA PRO A 172 -4.43 1.23 20.33
C PRO A 172 -5.66 1.83 19.65
N ALA A 173 -6.42 1.07 18.85
CA ALA A 173 -7.64 1.56 18.22
C ALA A 173 -8.74 1.84 19.24
N GLN A 174 -8.88 1.01 20.27
CA GLN A 174 -9.82 1.25 21.38
C GLN A 174 -9.45 2.53 22.14
N GLN A 175 -8.17 2.69 22.51
CA GLN A 175 -7.68 3.90 23.18
C GLN A 175 -7.95 5.18 22.36
N VAL A 176 -7.78 5.10 21.04
CA VAL A 176 -8.09 6.23 20.16
C VAL A 176 -9.59 6.55 20.19
N ARG A 177 -10.46 5.54 20.06
CA ARG A 177 -11.93 5.72 20.14
C ARG A 177 -12.35 6.39 21.46
N GLU A 178 -11.82 5.92 22.58
CA GLU A 178 -12.13 6.49 23.90
C GLU A 178 -11.70 7.96 24.00
N ARG A 179 -10.51 8.31 23.51
CA ARG A 179 -9.97 9.68 23.58
C ARG A 179 -10.64 10.66 22.61
N THR A 180 -11.23 10.16 21.54
CA THR A 180 -11.84 10.99 20.49
C THR A 180 -13.37 10.97 20.51
N GLY A 181 -13.98 10.26 21.44
CA GLY A 181 -15.43 10.07 21.46
C GLY A 181 -15.97 9.20 20.33
N GLY A 182 -15.10 8.38 19.72
CA GLY A 182 -15.47 7.43 18.67
C GLY A 182 -15.39 7.95 17.24
N ARG A 183 -15.32 9.27 17.03
CA ARG A 183 -15.25 9.89 15.69
C ARG A 183 -13.95 10.68 15.51
N TYR A 184 -13.12 10.28 14.54
CA TYR A 184 -11.81 10.89 14.33
C TYR A 184 -11.36 10.82 12.86
N ALA A 185 -10.39 11.67 12.52
CA ALA A 185 -9.63 11.59 11.29
C ALA A 185 -8.21 11.05 11.57
N LEU A 186 -7.63 10.34 10.61
CA LEU A 186 -6.22 9.95 10.64
C LEU A 186 -5.40 10.92 9.81
N LEU A 187 -4.32 11.43 10.36
CA LEU A 187 -3.33 12.23 9.64
C LEU A 187 -1.99 11.50 9.64
N ASN A 188 -1.34 11.40 8.49
CA ASN A 188 -0.05 10.74 8.39
C ASN A 188 0.99 11.68 7.74
N PRO A 189 1.87 12.32 8.54
CA PRO A 189 2.94 13.19 8.06
C PRO A 189 4.14 12.42 7.51
N GLY A 190 4.27 11.13 7.87
CA GLY A 190 5.41 10.29 7.56
C GLY A 190 5.39 9.77 6.13
N ALA A 191 6.57 9.48 5.62
CA ALA A 191 6.80 8.68 4.42
C ALA A 191 8.25 8.20 4.39
N ALA A 192 8.47 7.01 3.79
CA ALA A 192 9.82 6.44 3.63
C ALA A 192 10.74 7.32 2.74
N TRP A 193 10.16 8.10 1.86
CA TRP A 193 10.88 9.04 0.99
C TRP A 193 10.61 10.47 1.47
N PRO A 194 11.66 11.26 1.82
CA PRO A 194 11.48 12.64 2.29
C PRO A 194 10.68 13.54 1.34
N ASN A 195 10.83 13.36 0.03
CA ASN A 195 10.11 14.12 -0.99
C ASN A 195 8.62 13.75 -1.14
N LYS A 196 8.13 12.79 -0.36
CA LYS A 196 6.70 12.46 -0.21
C LYS A 196 6.08 13.03 1.06
N ARG A 197 6.85 13.72 1.89
CA ARG A 197 6.38 14.30 3.17
C ARG A 197 5.84 15.70 2.93
N TRP A 198 4.56 15.88 3.19
CA TRP A 198 3.96 17.21 3.18
C TRP A 198 4.24 17.91 4.52
N PRO A 199 4.42 19.26 4.54
CA PRO A 199 4.85 19.97 5.75
C PRO A 199 3.95 19.72 6.95
N PRO A 200 4.50 19.38 8.13
CA PRO A 200 3.72 19.17 9.35
C PRO A 200 2.87 20.37 9.74
N ALA A 201 3.38 21.60 9.58
CA ALA A 201 2.64 22.83 9.85
C ALA A 201 1.31 22.91 9.07
N ARG A 202 1.30 22.53 7.80
CA ARG A 202 0.08 22.49 6.98
C ARG A 202 -0.89 21.38 7.43
N LEU A 203 -0.37 20.24 7.89
CA LEU A 203 -1.23 19.21 8.50
C LEU A 203 -1.85 19.70 9.81
N SER A 204 -1.14 20.55 10.58
CA SER A 204 -1.71 21.21 11.76
C SER A 204 -2.88 22.13 11.40
N GLU A 205 -2.76 22.91 10.32
CA GLU A 205 -3.88 23.72 9.80
C GLU A 205 -5.08 22.85 9.42
N VAL A 206 -4.83 21.71 8.76
CA VAL A 206 -5.89 20.74 8.42
C VAL A 206 -6.53 20.16 9.68
N ALA A 207 -5.74 19.78 10.68
CA ALA A 207 -6.24 19.26 11.96
C ALA A 207 -7.15 20.27 12.69
N SER A 208 -6.72 21.53 12.77
CA SER A 208 -7.50 22.61 13.37
C SER A 208 -8.83 22.81 12.63
N ALA A 209 -8.79 22.87 11.30
CA ALA A 209 -10.01 23.03 10.50
C ALA A 209 -10.97 21.83 10.62
N LEU A 210 -10.46 20.60 10.69
CA LEU A 210 -11.28 19.40 10.92
C LEU A 210 -11.99 19.47 12.28
N ARG A 211 -11.30 19.95 13.32
CA ARG A 211 -11.90 20.15 14.64
C ARG A 211 -12.97 21.23 14.62
N ASP A 212 -12.65 22.40 14.06
CA ASP A 212 -13.50 23.58 14.10
C ASP A 212 -14.76 23.43 13.24
N ARG A 213 -14.66 22.80 12.08
CA ARG A 213 -15.77 22.75 11.09
C ARG A 213 -16.57 21.44 11.13
N HIS A 214 -15.95 20.34 11.55
CA HIS A 214 -16.54 19.00 11.45
C HIS A 214 -16.62 18.26 12.79
N ASP A 215 -16.15 18.88 13.88
CA ASP A 215 -16.00 18.25 15.20
C ASP A 215 -15.22 16.92 15.13
N LEU A 216 -14.23 16.87 14.26
CA LEU A 216 -13.35 15.71 14.07
C LEU A 216 -12.01 15.93 14.76
N MET A 217 -11.72 15.13 15.79
CA MET A 217 -10.40 15.05 16.37
C MET A 217 -9.45 14.35 15.39
N SER A 218 -8.25 14.90 15.19
CA SER A 218 -7.22 14.30 14.36
C SER A 218 -6.29 13.41 15.17
N VAL A 219 -6.05 12.17 14.72
CA VAL A 219 -5.08 11.26 15.30
C VAL A 219 -3.90 11.13 14.35
N VAL A 220 -2.73 11.57 14.81
CA VAL A 220 -1.54 11.67 13.95
C VAL A 220 -0.70 10.41 14.06
N LEU A 221 -0.67 9.65 12.95
CA LEU A 221 0.10 8.41 12.83
C LEU A 221 1.59 8.70 12.70
N TRP A 222 2.41 7.71 13.09
CA TRP A 222 3.85 7.72 12.89
C TRP A 222 4.41 6.32 12.82
N GLY A 223 5.45 6.15 12.02
CA GLY A 223 6.24 4.93 11.92
C GLY A 223 7.63 5.11 12.55
N PRO A 224 8.47 4.07 12.51
CA PRO A 224 9.82 4.13 13.06
C PRO A 224 10.62 5.33 12.52
N GLY A 225 11.05 6.21 13.44
CA GLY A 225 11.80 7.43 13.12
C GLY A 225 10.96 8.61 12.63
N GLU A 226 9.62 8.52 12.64
CA GLU A 226 8.72 9.57 12.17
C GLU A 226 7.97 10.29 13.30
N GLU A 227 8.09 9.81 14.54
CA GLU A 227 7.44 10.42 15.72
C GLU A 227 7.69 11.94 15.87
N PRO A 228 8.89 12.48 15.61
CA PRO A 228 9.11 13.93 15.68
C PRO A 228 8.20 14.71 14.72
N LEU A 229 7.93 14.22 13.50
CA LEU A 229 7.00 14.87 12.56
C LEU A 229 5.57 14.88 13.09
N ALA A 230 5.14 13.76 13.68
CA ALA A 230 3.80 13.67 14.28
C ALA A 230 3.64 14.59 15.47
N ARG A 231 4.66 14.71 16.33
CA ARG A 231 4.68 15.65 17.47
C ARG A 231 4.61 17.10 17.00
N GLU A 232 5.27 17.46 15.90
CA GLU A 232 5.21 18.78 15.30
C GLU A 232 3.77 19.13 14.88
N VAL A 233 3.06 18.19 14.23
CA VAL A 233 1.65 18.36 13.86
C VAL A 233 0.78 18.58 15.09
N VAL A 234 0.95 17.76 16.13
CA VAL A 234 0.16 17.87 17.38
C VAL A 234 0.44 19.20 18.10
N ALA A 235 1.69 19.62 18.16
CA ALA A 235 2.07 20.90 18.78
C ALA A 235 1.48 22.11 18.05
N GLY A 236 1.37 22.04 16.71
CA GLY A 236 0.79 23.09 15.88
C GLY A 236 -0.75 23.13 15.87
N ALA A 237 -1.43 22.10 16.42
CA ALA A 237 -2.89 22.02 16.48
C ALA A 237 -3.38 21.61 17.88
N PRO A 238 -3.12 22.46 18.91
CA PRO A 238 -3.48 22.14 20.28
C PRO A 238 -5.01 21.99 20.43
N GLY A 239 -5.45 20.92 21.10
CA GLY A 239 -6.88 20.60 21.25
C GLY A 239 -7.58 20.03 20.02
N ALA A 240 -6.92 20.00 18.85
CA ALA A 240 -7.45 19.48 17.60
C ALA A 240 -6.76 18.18 17.14
N ALA A 241 -5.54 17.91 17.62
CA ALA A 241 -4.77 16.75 17.25
C ALA A 241 -4.24 15.98 18.46
N LEU A 242 -4.18 14.65 18.32
CA LEU A 242 -3.62 13.72 19.28
C LEU A 242 -2.52 12.89 18.62
N LEU A 243 -1.43 12.63 19.33
CA LEU A 243 -0.44 11.66 18.89
C LEU A 243 -1.03 10.26 19.02
N SER A 244 -0.93 9.45 17.96
CA SER A 244 -1.32 8.05 18.05
C SER A 244 -0.41 7.29 19.03
N PRO A 245 -0.89 6.26 19.74
CA PRO A 245 -0.01 5.33 20.39
C PRO A 245 0.93 4.66 19.36
N PRO A 246 2.02 4.00 19.77
CA PRO A 246 2.79 3.14 18.90
C PRO A 246 1.87 2.10 18.23
N THR A 247 2.03 1.89 16.94
CA THR A 247 1.14 1.02 16.15
C THR A 247 1.91 -0.06 15.39
N THR A 248 1.33 -1.25 15.35
CA THR A 248 1.64 -2.32 14.41
C THR A 248 0.82 -2.12 13.12
N VAL A 249 1.01 -2.98 12.13
CA VAL A 249 0.18 -2.96 10.90
C VAL A 249 -1.27 -3.34 11.23
N THR A 250 -1.47 -4.30 12.14
CA THR A 250 -2.79 -4.70 12.64
C THR A 250 -3.53 -3.53 13.30
N ASP A 251 -2.84 -2.74 14.11
CA ASP A 251 -3.42 -1.54 14.74
C ASP A 251 -3.83 -0.49 13.70
N ILE A 252 -3.00 -0.30 12.66
CA ILE A 252 -3.32 0.62 11.54
C ILE A 252 -4.60 0.17 10.82
N VAL A 253 -4.79 -1.14 10.58
CA VAL A 253 -6.03 -1.68 9.99
C VAL A 253 -7.24 -1.35 10.88
N ALA A 254 -7.16 -1.66 12.19
CA ALA A 254 -8.24 -1.42 13.14
C ALA A 254 -8.57 0.08 13.27
N MET A 255 -7.56 0.94 13.37
CA MET A 255 -7.75 2.39 13.46
C MET A 255 -8.31 2.96 12.16
N SER A 256 -7.88 2.48 11.00
CA SER A 256 -8.39 2.96 9.70
C SER A 256 -9.86 2.60 9.50
N ARG A 257 -10.32 1.42 9.93
CA ARG A 257 -11.75 1.04 9.87
C ARG A 257 -12.64 1.98 10.68
N GLY A 258 -12.16 2.47 11.82
CA GLY A 258 -12.91 3.40 12.68
C GLY A 258 -12.78 4.87 12.28
N ALA A 259 -11.93 5.21 11.33
CA ALA A 259 -11.69 6.60 10.94
C ALA A 259 -12.75 7.13 9.99
N ALA A 260 -13.26 8.33 10.23
CA ALA A 260 -14.15 9.04 9.34
C ALA A 260 -13.44 9.54 8.06
N LEU A 261 -12.14 9.78 8.15
CA LEU A 261 -11.30 10.29 7.07
C LEU A 261 -9.83 9.97 7.34
N MET A 262 -9.05 9.76 6.26
CA MET A 262 -7.59 9.78 6.31
C MET A 262 -7.05 10.85 5.37
N VAL A 263 -6.14 11.70 5.87
CA VAL A 263 -5.36 12.65 5.06
C VAL A 263 -3.91 12.22 5.08
N SER A 264 -3.37 11.83 3.94
CA SER A 264 -2.03 11.22 3.88
C SER A 264 -1.43 11.30 2.46
N GLY A 265 -0.12 11.16 2.36
CA GLY A 265 0.58 10.95 1.09
C GLY A 265 0.57 9.49 0.62
N ASP A 266 1.38 9.19 -0.42
CA ASP A 266 1.59 7.84 -0.94
C ASP A 266 2.44 7.00 0.02
N THR A 267 1.77 6.31 0.94
CA THR A 267 2.38 5.52 2.03
C THR A 267 1.65 4.21 2.30
N GLY A 268 2.31 3.30 3.03
CA GLY A 268 1.71 2.02 3.42
C GLY A 268 0.36 2.15 4.13
N PRO A 269 0.24 2.99 5.17
CA PRO A 269 -1.03 3.25 5.85
C PRO A 269 -2.15 3.72 4.93
N THR A 270 -1.85 4.58 3.94
CA THR A 270 -2.84 5.07 2.96
C THR A 270 -3.39 3.92 2.10
N HIS A 271 -2.53 3.00 1.67
CA HIS A 271 -2.95 1.84 0.87
C HIS A 271 -3.78 0.86 1.70
N ILE A 272 -3.46 0.67 2.97
CA ILE A 272 -4.29 -0.12 3.91
C ILE A 272 -5.67 0.53 4.03
N ALA A 273 -5.72 1.81 4.34
CA ALA A 273 -6.97 2.56 4.47
C ALA A 273 -7.84 2.48 3.20
N SER A 274 -7.21 2.65 2.02
CA SER A 274 -7.88 2.50 0.72
C SER A 274 -8.46 1.10 0.52
N ALA A 275 -7.69 0.05 0.85
CA ALA A 275 -8.09 -1.34 0.68
C ALA A 275 -9.30 -1.74 1.54
N ILE A 276 -9.46 -1.13 2.72
CA ILE A 276 -10.57 -1.41 3.64
C ILE A 276 -11.72 -0.40 3.55
N GLY A 277 -11.66 0.54 2.60
CA GLY A 277 -12.73 1.48 2.31
C GLY A 277 -12.81 2.72 3.19
N THR A 278 -11.75 3.05 3.96
CA THR A 278 -11.68 4.32 4.69
C THR A 278 -11.71 5.49 3.70
N PRO A 279 -12.50 6.55 3.95
CA PRO A 279 -12.48 7.78 3.14
C PRO A 279 -11.09 8.42 3.11
N ILE A 280 -10.59 8.82 1.91
CA ILE A 280 -9.23 9.35 1.78
C ILE A 280 -9.19 10.69 1.07
N VAL A 281 -8.35 11.58 1.58
CA VAL A 281 -7.76 12.70 0.85
C VAL A 281 -6.27 12.44 0.71
N GLY A 282 -5.84 12.19 -0.52
CA GLY A 282 -4.47 11.83 -0.85
C GLY A 282 -3.64 13.04 -1.31
N ILE A 283 -2.40 13.17 -0.82
CA ILE A 283 -1.48 14.27 -1.17
C ILE A 283 -0.31 13.68 -1.96
N TYR A 284 -0.17 14.07 -3.23
CA TYR A 284 0.78 13.46 -4.16
C TYR A 284 1.74 14.49 -4.78
N GLY A 285 3.00 14.12 -4.85
CA GLY A 285 4.05 14.89 -5.51
C GLY A 285 4.82 14.02 -6.52
N PRO A 286 5.86 13.27 -6.06
CA PRO A 286 6.74 12.50 -6.95
C PRO A 286 6.13 11.18 -7.44
N THR A 287 4.93 10.84 -7.00
CA THR A 287 4.19 9.63 -7.42
C THR A 287 2.85 10.03 -8.01
N ARG A 288 2.37 9.23 -8.97
CA ARG A 288 1.14 9.52 -9.70
C ARG A 288 -0.07 8.92 -9.02
N PRO A 289 -1.11 9.73 -8.72
CA PRO A 289 -2.36 9.22 -8.15
C PRO A 289 -3.03 8.18 -9.05
N ALA A 290 -2.99 8.36 -10.37
CA ALA A 290 -3.56 7.40 -11.31
C ALA A 290 -3.00 5.99 -11.12
N ARG A 291 -1.73 5.87 -10.73
CA ARG A 291 -1.06 4.59 -10.53
C ARG A 291 -1.17 4.05 -9.11
N ASN A 292 -1.00 4.90 -8.11
CA ASN A 292 -0.84 4.51 -6.71
C ASN A 292 -1.84 5.21 -5.77
N GLY A 293 -2.83 5.90 -6.32
CA GLY A 293 -3.82 6.63 -5.54
C GLY A 293 -4.82 5.70 -4.84
N PRO A 294 -5.75 6.27 -4.07
CA PRO A 294 -6.84 5.51 -3.50
C PRO A 294 -7.78 4.98 -4.60
N LEU A 295 -8.40 3.83 -4.32
CA LEU A 295 -9.19 3.08 -5.31
C LEU A 295 -10.64 3.53 -5.42
N SER A 296 -11.17 4.15 -4.37
CA SER A 296 -12.57 4.63 -4.40
C SER A 296 -12.70 5.83 -5.34
N PRO A 297 -13.69 5.86 -6.23
CA PRO A 297 -13.95 7.01 -7.09
C PRO A 297 -14.41 8.26 -6.30
N HIS A 298 -14.79 8.09 -5.03
CA HIS A 298 -15.16 9.19 -4.13
C HIS A 298 -13.97 9.80 -3.41
N ASP A 299 -12.82 9.12 -3.39
CA ASP A 299 -11.63 9.65 -2.76
C ASP A 299 -11.05 10.79 -3.61
N VAL A 300 -10.47 11.76 -2.93
CA VAL A 300 -9.97 12.98 -3.56
C VAL A 300 -8.45 13.03 -3.45
N THR A 301 -7.79 13.38 -4.54
CA THR A 301 -6.34 13.58 -4.54
C THR A 301 -5.98 15.01 -4.90
N VAL A 302 -5.05 15.58 -4.13
CA VAL A 302 -4.39 16.84 -4.44
C VAL A 302 -2.97 16.51 -4.89
N SER A 303 -2.63 16.83 -6.14
CA SER A 303 -1.39 16.37 -6.75
C SER A 303 -0.61 17.47 -7.45
N ARG A 304 0.71 17.29 -7.49
CA ARG A 304 1.66 18.03 -8.34
C ARG A 304 2.50 17.08 -9.21
N ASP A 305 1.97 15.86 -9.46
CA ASP A 305 2.68 14.87 -10.27
C ASP A 305 2.96 15.36 -11.70
N ALA A 306 2.02 16.08 -12.31
CA ALA A 306 2.20 16.62 -13.66
C ALA A 306 3.39 17.60 -13.80
N SER A 307 3.73 18.32 -12.73
CA SER A 307 4.87 19.26 -12.68
C SER A 307 6.12 18.67 -12.02
N CYS A 308 6.08 17.40 -11.60
CA CYS A 308 7.16 16.76 -10.90
C CYS A 308 8.22 16.20 -11.87
N GLU A 309 9.47 16.59 -11.68
CA GLU A 309 10.62 16.10 -12.46
C GLU A 309 11.35 14.94 -11.78
N CYS A 310 10.95 14.57 -10.54
CA CYS A 310 11.62 13.55 -9.75
C CYS A 310 10.78 12.30 -9.52
N HIS A 311 9.97 11.91 -10.54
CA HIS A 311 9.23 10.65 -10.50
C HIS A 311 10.15 9.48 -10.24
N HIS A 312 9.76 8.61 -9.31
CA HIS A 312 10.48 7.40 -8.92
C HIS A 312 11.85 7.63 -8.26
N LEU A 313 12.24 8.90 -8.01
CA LEU A 313 13.44 9.23 -7.25
C LEU A 313 13.10 9.45 -5.78
N ARG A 314 13.98 8.98 -4.88
CA ARG A 314 13.83 9.15 -3.42
C ARG A 314 14.14 10.56 -2.92
N ARG A 315 14.74 11.38 -3.75
CA ARG A 315 15.11 12.77 -3.46
C ARG A 315 14.64 13.66 -4.61
N CYS A 316 14.18 14.84 -4.28
CA CYS A 316 13.87 15.85 -5.27
C CYS A 316 15.16 16.34 -5.92
N VAL A 317 15.13 16.54 -7.24
CA VAL A 317 16.24 17.12 -8.01
C VAL A 317 16.12 18.65 -8.11
N ARG A 318 14.96 19.19 -7.74
CA ARG A 318 14.69 20.64 -7.72
C ARG A 318 15.08 21.22 -6.36
N ASP A 319 15.44 22.50 -6.32
CA ASP A 319 15.71 23.25 -5.09
C ASP A 319 14.48 23.27 -4.15
N ARG A 320 13.30 23.36 -4.74
CA ARG A 320 12.02 23.29 -4.00
C ARG A 320 11.22 22.06 -4.43
N MET A 321 10.81 21.23 -3.45
CA MET A 321 9.96 20.07 -3.71
C MET A 321 8.56 20.47 -4.18
N CYS A 322 8.01 19.77 -5.19
CA CYS A 322 6.68 20.04 -5.74
C CYS A 322 5.55 19.96 -4.70
N LEU A 323 5.68 19.11 -3.66
CA LEU A 323 4.73 19.06 -2.55
C LEU A 323 4.58 20.37 -1.78
N LEU A 324 5.61 21.21 -1.77
CA LEU A 324 5.56 22.53 -1.12
C LEU A 324 4.67 23.53 -1.88
N ASP A 325 4.24 23.20 -3.09
CA ASP A 325 3.31 24.03 -3.88
C ASP A 325 1.84 23.67 -3.61
N ILE A 326 1.59 22.62 -2.81
CA ILE A 326 0.23 22.27 -2.34
C ILE A 326 -0.04 23.03 -1.04
N GLU A 327 -0.97 23.97 -1.07
CA GLU A 327 -1.35 24.77 0.10
C GLU A 327 -2.42 24.05 0.95
N ALA A 328 -2.50 24.38 2.24
CA ALA A 328 -3.47 23.79 3.17
C ALA A 328 -4.92 24.00 2.70
N GLY A 329 -5.23 25.15 2.13
CA GLY A 329 -6.56 25.46 1.58
C GLY A 329 -7.01 24.53 0.46
N GLU A 330 -6.10 24.04 -0.39
CA GLU A 330 -6.42 23.06 -1.44
C GLU A 330 -6.80 21.71 -0.82
N VAL A 331 -6.04 21.28 0.20
CA VAL A 331 -6.31 20.03 0.92
C VAL A 331 -7.61 20.11 1.70
N LEU A 332 -7.90 21.25 2.33
CA LEU A 332 -9.18 21.51 3.01
C LEU A 332 -10.35 21.46 2.01
N GLY A 333 -10.23 22.07 0.85
CA GLY A 333 -11.25 21.95 -0.19
C GLY A 333 -11.46 20.49 -0.65
N ALA A 334 -10.42 19.66 -0.66
CA ALA A 334 -10.53 18.24 -0.94
C ALA A 334 -11.23 17.47 0.21
N VAL A 335 -10.95 17.84 1.45
CA VAL A 335 -11.60 17.29 2.65
C VAL A 335 -13.12 17.55 2.60
N GLU A 336 -13.54 18.79 2.33
CA GLU A 336 -14.95 19.15 2.22
C GLU A 336 -15.66 18.31 1.15
N ARG A 337 -15.08 18.19 -0.06
CA ARG A 337 -15.65 17.35 -1.12
C ARG A 337 -15.74 15.88 -0.73
N ARG A 338 -14.72 15.35 -0.03
CA ARG A 338 -14.71 13.93 0.37
C ARG A 338 -15.74 13.62 1.44
N LEU A 339 -15.89 14.50 2.43
CA LEU A 339 -16.88 14.32 3.50
C LEU A 339 -18.32 14.45 2.96
N ALA A 340 -18.59 15.45 2.12
CA ALA A 340 -19.89 15.61 1.47
C ALA A 340 -20.31 14.40 0.62
N ALA A 341 -19.37 13.76 -0.09
CA ALA A 341 -19.61 12.54 -0.85
C ALA A 341 -19.95 11.31 0.03
N GLY A 342 -19.60 11.34 1.31
CA GLY A 342 -19.96 10.30 2.30
C GLY A 342 -21.38 10.46 2.85
N GLU A 343 -21.83 11.69 3.05
CA GLU A 343 -23.16 11.99 3.59
C GLU A 343 -24.30 11.68 2.64
N SER A 344 -24.03 11.65 1.33
CA SER A 344 -25.03 11.32 0.30
C SER A 344 -25.45 9.84 0.24
N ARG A 345 -24.93 8.99 1.14
CA ARG A 345 -25.21 7.54 1.18
C ARG A 345 -26.01 7.07 2.40
N VAL A 346 -26.49 7.99 3.25
CA VAL A 346 -27.33 7.65 4.42
C VAL A 346 -28.82 7.84 4.11
#